data_d66b6003aa053adbd4e1d3e78ef950ad
#
_entry.id   d66b6003aa053adbd4e1d3e78ef950ad
#
_cell.length_a   1.000
_cell.length_b   1.000
_cell.length_c   1.000
_cell.angle_alpha   90.00
_cell.angle_beta   90.00
_cell.angle_gamma   90.00
#
_symmetry.space_group_name_H-M   'P 1'
#
loop_
_entity.id
_entity.type
_entity.pdbx_description
1 polymer ?
#
loop_
_entity_poly.entity_id
_entity_poly.type
_entity_poly.pdbx_seq_one_letter_code
_entity_poly.pdbx_strand_id
1 'polypeptide(L)'
;MSKKNVLSVKKLNKIYRKNIHALKDLNLEVKEGEILGLLGPNGAGKSTFINILAGVTDKTSGEVIVWGFDLDKNPRQVRVSLGIVPQEINVDPFFTPKKLLDLQAGLFGVKKKDRITDTILDLVALKDKSNSYTRNLSGGMKRRLLIAKALVHKPPIII
;
A
#
# COMPACT_ATOMS: atom_id res chain seq x y z
N MET A 1 -12.13 -4.50 -25.80
CA MET A 1 -11.05 -5.23 -25.09
C MET A 1 -11.50 -5.47 -23.65
N SER A 2 -11.48 -6.71 -23.16
CA SER A 2 -11.82 -6.99 -21.75
C SER A 2 -10.73 -6.42 -20.85
N LYS A 3 -11.12 -5.62 -19.84
CA LYS A 3 -10.17 -5.08 -18.86
C LYS A 3 -9.54 -6.23 -18.07
N LYS A 4 -8.22 -6.17 -17.85
CA LYS A 4 -7.46 -7.17 -17.11
C LYS A 4 -7.85 -7.12 -15.63
N ASN A 5 -8.02 -8.27 -14.97
CA ASN A 5 -8.15 -8.33 -13.52
C ASN A 5 -6.79 -8.01 -12.88
N VAL A 6 -6.74 -6.97 -12.06
CA VAL A 6 -5.53 -6.53 -11.36
C VAL A 6 -5.49 -7.03 -9.92
N LEU A 7 -6.63 -7.35 -9.35
CA LEU A 7 -6.77 -8.02 -8.06
C LEU A 7 -7.84 -9.10 -8.20
N SER A 8 -7.52 -10.34 -7.82
CA SER A 8 -8.45 -11.46 -7.74
C SER A 8 -8.28 -12.15 -6.41
N VAL A 9 -9.38 -12.27 -5.69
CA VAL A 9 -9.46 -12.90 -4.37
C VAL A 9 -10.54 -13.96 -4.41
N LYS A 10 -10.20 -15.20 -4.05
CA LYS A 10 -11.14 -16.33 -4.05
C LYS A 10 -11.13 -17.05 -2.72
N LYS A 11 -12.31 -17.16 -2.12
CA LYS A 11 -12.54 -17.86 -0.84
C LYS A 11 -11.51 -17.51 0.22
N LEU A 12 -11.15 -16.22 0.32
CA LEU A 12 -10.16 -15.76 1.28
C LEU A 12 -10.73 -15.85 2.69
N ASN A 13 -10.01 -16.54 3.55
CA ASN A 13 -10.34 -16.70 4.97
C ASN A 13 -9.19 -16.20 5.86
N LYS A 14 -9.57 -15.56 6.96
CA LYS A 14 -8.66 -15.25 8.06
C LYS A 14 -9.30 -15.56 9.38
N ILE A 15 -8.68 -16.48 10.09
CA ILE A 15 -9.06 -16.87 11.46
C ILE A 15 -7.89 -16.49 12.38
N TYR A 16 -8.17 -15.66 13.38
CA TYR A 16 -7.23 -15.34 14.44
C TYR A 16 -7.33 -16.34 15.60
N ARG A 17 -6.41 -16.23 16.55
CA ARG A 17 -6.47 -17.01 17.80
C ARG A 17 -7.84 -16.88 18.45
N LYS A 18 -8.26 -17.90 19.22
CA LYS A 18 -9.60 -18.01 19.83
C LYS A 18 -10.74 -18.13 18.80
N ASN A 19 -10.45 -18.64 17.60
CA ASN A 19 -11.42 -18.91 16.54
C ASN A 19 -12.19 -17.66 16.06
N ILE A 20 -11.55 -16.49 16.09
CA ILE A 20 -12.16 -15.24 15.60
C ILE A 20 -12.03 -15.19 14.08
N HIS A 21 -13.16 -15.34 13.38
CA HIS A 21 -13.24 -15.23 11.92
C HIS A 21 -13.28 -13.76 11.50
N ALA A 22 -12.13 -13.23 11.06
CA ALA A 22 -12.04 -11.85 10.58
C ALA A 22 -12.41 -11.71 9.10
N LEU A 23 -12.16 -12.75 8.29
CA LEU A 23 -12.63 -12.87 6.92
C LEU A 23 -13.21 -14.25 6.71
N LYS A 24 -14.35 -14.34 6.02
CA LYS A 24 -15.05 -15.59 5.73
C LYS A 24 -15.43 -15.63 4.25
N ASP A 25 -14.79 -16.52 3.51
CA ASP A 25 -15.01 -16.80 2.09
C ASP A 25 -15.11 -15.52 1.23
N LEU A 26 -14.24 -14.53 1.50
CA LEU A 26 -14.22 -13.30 0.75
C LEU A 26 -13.84 -13.57 -0.71
N ASN A 27 -14.71 -13.14 -1.63
CA ASN A 27 -14.47 -13.14 -3.05
C ASN A 27 -14.53 -11.71 -3.57
N LEU A 28 -13.54 -11.30 -4.35
CA LEU A 28 -13.42 -9.94 -4.86
C LEU A 28 -12.60 -9.94 -6.14
N GLU A 29 -13.06 -9.20 -7.14
CA GLU A 29 -12.30 -8.93 -8.35
C GLU A 29 -12.27 -7.42 -8.60
N VAL A 30 -11.10 -6.90 -8.98
CA VAL A 30 -10.90 -5.51 -9.38
C VAL A 30 -10.24 -5.49 -10.74
N LYS A 31 -10.78 -4.74 -11.67
CA LYS A 31 -10.23 -4.57 -13.01
C LYS A 31 -9.35 -3.33 -13.11
N GLU A 32 -8.47 -3.32 -14.08
CA GLU A 32 -7.61 -2.18 -14.36
C GLU A 32 -8.41 -0.90 -14.60
N GLY A 33 -7.99 0.19 -13.93
CA GLY A 33 -8.65 1.49 -14.01
C GLY A 33 -9.94 1.59 -13.19
N GLU A 34 -10.25 0.63 -12.32
CA GLU A 34 -11.38 0.72 -11.39
C GLU A 34 -10.97 1.36 -10.06
N ILE A 35 -11.91 2.07 -9.45
CA ILE A 35 -11.84 2.54 -8.07
C ILE A 35 -12.81 1.71 -7.26
N LEU A 36 -12.30 1.01 -6.25
CA LEU A 36 -13.09 0.18 -5.36
C LEU A 36 -13.15 0.79 -3.96
N GLY A 37 -14.35 0.98 -3.42
CA GLY A 37 -14.57 1.38 -2.03
C GLY A 37 -14.87 0.16 -1.15
N LEU A 38 -14.07 -0.06 -0.10
CA LEU A 38 -14.36 -1.05 0.94
C LEU A 38 -15.17 -0.40 2.06
N LEU A 39 -16.47 -0.68 2.10
CA LEU A 39 -17.39 -0.15 3.10
C LEU A 39 -17.79 -1.22 4.11
N GLY A 40 -18.09 -0.81 5.32
CA GLY A 40 -18.57 -1.68 6.39
C GLY A 40 -18.23 -1.15 7.78
N PRO A 41 -18.87 -1.68 8.83
CA PRO A 41 -18.64 -1.26 10.23
C PRO A 41 -17.22 -1.60 10.70
N ASN A 42 -16.87 -1.10 11.90
CA ASN A 42 -15.64 -1.52 12.56
C ASN A 42 -15.72 -3.02 12.87
N GLY A 43 -14.61 -3.73 12.66
CA GLY A 43 -14.58 -5.19 12.80
C GLY A 43 -15.02 -5.99 11.57
N ALA A 44 -15.51 -5.35 10.49
CA ALA A 44 -15.91 -6.04 9.25
C ALA A 44 -14.76 -6.68 8.44
N GLY A 45 -13.52 -6.66 8.94
CA GLY A 45 -12.38 -7.30 8.27
C GLY A 45 -11.64 -6.43 7.25
N LYS A 46 -12.04 -5.16 7.02
CA LYS A 46 -11.40 -4.27 6.04
C LYS A 46 -9.88 -4.15 6.25
N SER A 47 -9.46 -3.80 7.45
CA SER A 47 -8.03 -3.67 7.78
C SER A 47 -7.30 -5.02 7.73
N THR A 48 -7.98 -6.12 8.09
CA THR A 48 -7.42 -7.47 7.98
C THR A 48 -7.12 -7.81 6.52
N PHE A 49 -8.05 -7.50 5.62
CA PHE A 49 -7.87 -7.71 4.19
C PHE A 49 -6.68 -6.90 3.64
N ILE A 50 -6.62 -5.60 3.95
CA ILE A 50 -5.51 -4.74 3.54
C ILE A 50 -4.17 -5.24 4.10
N ASN A 51 -4.14 -5.67 5.37
CA ASN A 51 -2.93 -6.20 6.00
C ASN A 51 -2.46 -7.51 5.37
N ILE A 52 -3.37 -8.35 4.87
CA ILE A 52 -3.02 -9.55 4.10
C ILE A 52 -2.36 -9.14 2.77
N LEU A 53 -2.94 -8.20 2.04
CA LEU A 53 -2.34 -7.69 0.78
C LEU A 53 -0.97 -7.04 1.03
N ALA A 54 -0.81 -6.33 2.14
CA ALA A 54 0.47 -5.72 2.55
C ALA A 54 1.54 -6.75 2.98
N GLY A 55 1.16 -8.00 3.22
CA GLY A 55 2.04 -9.02 3.78
C GLY A 55 2.40 -8.78 5.25
N VAL A 56 1.56 -8.04 5.99
CA VAL A 56 1.67 -7.83 7.45
C VAL A 56 1.02 -8.97 8.23
N THR A 57 0.02 -9.60 7.62
CA THR A 57 -0.74 -10.71 8.23
C THR A 57 -0.90 -11.81 7.20
N ASP A 58 -0.62 -13.05 7.58
CA ASP A 58 -0.87 -14.21 6.73
C ASP A 58 -2.36 -14.52 6.67
N LYS A 59 -2.83 -14.95 5.51
CA LYS A 59 -4.17 -15.53 5.35
C LYS A 59 -4.23 -16.93 5.96
N THR A 60 -5.42 -17.41 6.30
CA THR A 60 -5.62 -18.80 6.74
C THR A 60 -5.82 -19.73 5.56
N SER A 61 -6.61 -19.33 4.57
CA SER A 61 -6.85 -20.08 3.34
C SER A 61 -7.38 -19.16 2.24
N GLY A 62 -7.57 -19.70 1.04
CA GLY A 62 -8.04 -18.97 -0.14
C GLY A 62 -6.89 -18.55 -1.05
N GLU A 63 -7.23 -17.98 -2.19
CA GLU A 63 -6.29 -17.53 -3.23
C GLU A 63 -6.34 -16.01 -3.35
N VAL A 64 -5.16 -15.39 -3.48
CA VAL A 64 -5.03 -13.95 -3.72
C VAL A 64 -4.00 -13.73 -4.82
N ILE A 65 -4.43 -13.13 -5.91
CA ILE A 65 -3.58 -12.77 -7.05
C ILE A 65 -3.61 -11.24 -7.20
N VAL A 66 -2.45 -10.60 -7.19
CA VAL A 66 -2.27 -9.16 -7.34
C VAL A 66 -1.38 -8.91 -8.54
N TRP A 67 -1.86 -8.16 -9.51
CA TRP A 67 -1.14 -7.83 -10.76
C TRP A 67 -0.58 -9.07 -11.48
N GLY A 68 -1.29 -10.22 -11.36
CA GLY A 68 -0.88 -11.50 -11.93
C GLY A 68 0.09 -12.31 -11.07
N PHE A 69 0.49 -11.83 -9.90
CA PHE A 69 1.34 -12.53 -8.95
C PHE A 69 0.54 -13.15 -7.82
N ASP A 70 0.76 -14.43 -7.57
CA ASP A 70 0.18 -15.16 -6.44
C ASP A 70 0.86 -14.71 -5.13
N LEU A 71 0.04 -14.37 -4.12
CA LEU A 71 0.52 -13.83 -2.84
C LEU A 71 1.44 -14.79 -2.08
N ASP A 72 1.16 -16.10 -2.14
CA ASP A 72 1.95 -17.10 -1.42
C ASP A 72 3.27 -17.41 -2.14
N LYS A 73 3.22 -17.48 -3.48
CA LYS A 73 4.39 -17.85 -4.30
C LYS A 73 5.30 -16.67 -4.59
N ASN A 74 4.74 -15.47 -4.70
CA ASN A 74 5.42 -14.27 -5.16
C ASN A 74 5.20 -13.07 -4.22
N PRO A 75 5.38 -13.19 -2.89
CA PRO A 75 5.02 -12.14 -1.93
C PRO A 75 5.79 -10.83 -2.14
N ARG A 76 7.01 -10.90 -2.66
CA ARG A 76 7.81 -9.71 -2.97
C ARG A 76 7.23 -8.93 -4.15
N GLN A 77 6.88 -9.62 -5.23
CA GLN A 77 6.28 -9.02 -6.43
C GLN A 77 4.92 -8.40 -6.11
N VAL A 78 4.11 -9.07 -5.29
CA VAL A 78 2.85 -8.53 -4.79
C VAL A 78 3.07 -7.20 -4.05
N ARG A 79 4.02 -7.15 -3.10
CA ARG A 79 4.33 -5.91 -2.37
C ARG A 79 4.83 -4.79 -3.28
N VAL A 80 5.64 -5.10 -4.29
CA VAL A 80 6.11 -4.10 -5.27
C VAL A 80 4.95 -3.58 -6.14
N SER A 81 3.93 -4.40 -6.38
CA SER A 81 2.74 -4.01 -7.15
C SER A 81 1.74 -3.15 -6.36
N LEU A 82 1.96 -2.96 -5.06
CA LEU A 82 1.05 -2.25 -4.17
C LEU A 82 1.68 -1.00 -3.57
N GLY A 83 1.01 0.12 -3.66
CA GLY A 83 1.28 1.32 -2.89
C GLY A 83 0.24 1.45 -1.77
N ILE A 84 0.64 1.24 -0.52
CA ILE A 84 -0.29 1.26 0.61
C ILE A 84 -0.07 2.54 1.42
N VAL A 85 -1.16 3.31 1.60
CA VAL A 85 -1.17 4.50 2.45
C VAL A 85 -1.73 4.12 3.82
N PRO A 86 -0.92 4.09 4.89
CA PRO A 86 -1.39 3.69 6.21
C PRO A 86 -2.42 4.68 6.76
N GLN A 87 -3.36 4.17 7.55
CA GLN A 87 -4.37 4.99 8.22
C GLN A 87 -3.74 5.93 9.25
N GLU A 88 -2.77 5.44 10.01
CA GLU A 88 -2.07 6.20 11.03
C GLU A 88 -0.92 7.03 10.43
N ILE A 89 -0.74 8.23 10.96
CA ILE A 89 0.37 9.10 10.58
C ILE A 89 1.61 8.71 11.39
N ASN A 90 2.31 7.71 10.91
CA ASN A 90 3.59 7.29 11.49
C ASN A 90 4.73 7.65 10.53
N VAL A 91 5.40 8.77 10.80
CA VAL A 91 6.52 9.27 10.02
C VAL A 91 7.67 9.57 10.96
N ASP A 92 8.85 9.04 10.65
CA ASP A 92 10.05 9.28 11.45
C ASP A 92 10.35 10.80 11.53
N PRO A 93 10.40 11.38 12.77
CA PRO A 93 10.53 12.82 12.98
C PRO A 93 11.88 13.41 12.57
N PHE A 94 12.92 12.58 12.45
CA PHE A 94 14.29 12.99 12.20
C PHE A 94 14.73 12.93 10.74
N PHE A 95 13.87 12.43 9.86
CA PHE A 95 14.12 12.45 8.43
C PHE A 95 13.49 13.67 7.75
N THR A 96 14.05 14.03 6.59
CA THR A 96 13.39 14.97 5.68
C THR A 96 12.51 14.20 4.68
N PRO A 97 11.46 14.83 4.11
CA PRO A 97 10.63 14.21 3.07
C PRO A 97 11.47 13.58 1.95
N LYS A 98 12.46 14.32 1.43
CA LYS A 98 13.34 13.82 0.36
C LYS A 98 14.07 12.55 0.77
N LYS A 99 14.71 12.54 1.94
CA LYS A 99 15.44 11.36 2.43
C LYS A 99 14.53 10.17 2.67
N LEU A 100 13.31 10.39 3.20
CA LEU A 100 12.34 9.32 3.42
C LEU A 100 11.88 8.69 2.09
N LEU A 101 11.61 9.49 1.07
CA LEU A 101 11.20 8.98 -0.24
C LEU A 101 12.37 8.26 -0.93
N ASP A 102 13.58 8.78 -0.85
CA ASP A 102 14.76 8.12 -1.40
C ASP A 102 15.04 6.77 -0.73
N LEU A 103 14.88 6.71 0.60
CA LEU A 103 15.02 5.46 1.35
C LEU A 103 13.93 4.46 0.92
N GLN A 104 12.68 4.91 0.85
CA GLN A 104 11.55 4.08 0.44
C GLN A 104 11.75 3.53 -0.98
N ALA A 105 12.14 4.38 -1.94
CA ALA A 105 12.46 3.95 -3.30
C ALA A 105 13.56 2.87 -3.32
N GLY A 106 14.60 3.06 -2.50
CA GLY A 106 15.68 2.09 -2.36
C GLY A 106 15.22 0.75 -1.80
N LEU A 107 14.32 0.73 -0.79
CA LEU A 107 13.75 -0.50 -0.24
C LEU A 107 12.94 -1.30 -1.28
N PHE A 108 12.31 -0.60 -2.21
CA PHE A 108 11.62 -1.22 -3.37
C PHE A 108 12.55 -1.52 -4.57
N GLY A 109 13.85 -1.31 -4.42
CA GLY A 109 14.84 -1.64 -5.45
C GLY A 109 14.96 -0.62 -6.58
N VAL A 110 14.38 0.59 -6.44
CA VAL A 110 14.49 1.65 -7.44
C VAL A 110 15.90 2.23 -7.44
N LYS A 111 16.63 2.08 -8.55
CA LYS A 111 17.99 2.63 -8.69
C LYS A 111 17.98 4.15 -8.57
N LYS A 112 19.06 4.73 -8.04
CA LYS A 112 19.14 6.20 -7.83
C LYS A 112 18.78 7.02 -9.07
N LYS A 113 19.25 6.61 -10.25
CA LYS A 113 18.99 7.31 -11.53
C LYS A 113 17.52 7.26 -11.97
N ASP A 114 16.74 6.29 -11.49
CA ASP A 114 15.36 6.05 -11.88
C ASP A 114 14.35 6.60 -10.84
N ARG A 115 14.86 7.21 -9.75
CA ARG A 115 14.02 7.78 -8.69
C ARG A 115 13.31 9.04 -9.16
N ILE A 116 12.05 9.14 -8.81
CA ILE A 116 11.18 10.29 -9.13
C ILE A 116 10.83 11.10 -7.87
N THR A 117 11.72 11.09 -6.88
CA THR A 117 11.51 11.73 -5.57
C THR A 117 11.06 13.18 -5.69
N ASP A 118 11.78 13.98 -6.49
CA ASP A 118 11.48 15.41 -6.64
C ASP A 118 10.13 15.63 -7.37
N THR A 119 9.82 14.81 -8.38
CA THR A 119 8.53 14.83 -9.07
C THR A 119 7.37 14.51 -8.13
N ILE A 120 7.53 13.48 -7.29
CA ILE A 120 6.49 13.10 -6.32
C ILE A 120 6.32 14.18 -5.25
N LEU A 121 7.40 14.79 -4.76
CA LEU A 121 7.34 15.90 -3.80
C LEU A 121 6.59 17.09 -4.37
N ASP A 122 6.78 17.38 -5.65
CA ASP A 122 6.06 18.43 -6.36
C ASP A 122 4.56 18.10 -6.48
N LEU A 123 4.24 16.87 -6.90
CA LEU A 123 2.87 16.37 -7.04
C LEU A 123 2.05 16.47 -5.74
N VAL A 124 2.68 16.19 -4.60
CA VAL A 124 2.01 16.28 -3.29
C VAL A 124 2.17 17.64 -2.61
N ALA A 125 2.67 18.68 -3.33
CA ALA A 125 2.93 20.02 -2.83
C ALA A 125 3.77 20.04 -1.52
N LEU A 126 4.91 19.34 -1.55
CA LEU A 126 5.89 19.28 -0.47
C LEU A 126 7.30 19.65 -0.92
N LYS A 127 7.48 20.15 -2.14
CA LYS A 127 8.78 20.52 -2.71
C LYS A 127 9.53 21.53 -1.83
N ASP A 128 8.83 22.59 -1.40
CA ASP A 128 9.39 23.65 -0.53
C ASP A 128 9.78 23.15 0.86
N LYS A 129 9.28 21.98 1.27
CA LYS A 129 9.56 21.32 2.55
C LYS A 129 10.43 20.09 2.40
N SER A 130 10.98 19.83 1.20
CA SER A 130 11.75 18.63 0.87
C SER A 130 12.92 18.38 1.83
N ASN A 131 13.55 19.42 2.33
CA ASN A 131 14.71 19.40 3.23
C ASN A 131 14.38 19.78 4.69
N SER A 132 13.11 20.09 5.01
CA SER A 132 12.66 20.34 6.38
C SER A 132 12.45 19.02 7.12
N TYR A 133 12.78 18.94 8.41
CA TYR A 133 12.49 17.74 9.19
C TYR A 133 10.97 17.47 9.26
N THR A 134 10.58 16.20 9.18
CA THR A 134 9.17 15.79 9.21
C THR A 134 8.44 16.18 10.49
N ARG A 135 9.16 16.32 11.61
CA ARG A 135 8.59 16.85 12.86
C ARG A 135 7.99 18.26 12.70
N ASN A 136 8.52 19.05 11.78
CA ASN A 136 8.08 20.43 11.51
C ASN A 136 6.91 20.50 10.52
N LEU A 137 6.45 19.37 9.98
CA LEU A 137 5.33 19.30 9.06
C LEU A 137 4.00 19.26 9.82
N SER A 138 2.99 19.93 9.28
CA SER A 138 1.60 19.82 9.77
C SER A 138 1.05 18.40 9.56
N GLY A 139 -0.04 18.05 10.23
CA GLY A 139 -0.72 16.76 10.05
C GLY A 139 -1.10 16.48 8.59
N GLY A 140 -1.65 17.47 7.91
CA GLY A 140 -1.98 17.38 6.49
C GLY A 140 -0.75 17.19 5.59
N MET A 141 0.38 17.85 5.89
CA MET A 141 1.63 17.64 5.18
C MET A 141 2.20 16.24 5.40
N LYS A 142 2.13 15.72 6.63
CA LYS A 142 2.53 14.34 6.94
C LYS A 142 1.65 13.34 6.19
N ARG A 143 0.33 13.59 6.10
CA ARG A 143 -0.58 12.74 5.32
C ARG A 143 -0.21 12.69 3.84
N ARG A 144 0.09 13.87 3.23
CA ARG A 144 0.57 13.94 1.85
C ARG A 144 1.91 13.23 1.66
N LEU A 145 2.81 13.28 2.64
CA LEU A 145 4.07 12.54 2.60
C LEU A 145 3.86 11.02 2.63
N LEU A 146 2.87 10.50 3.37
CA LEU A 146 2.52 9.07 3.34
C LEU A 146 2.00 8.64 1.97
N ILE A 147 1.20 9.47 1.32
CA ILE A 147 0.78 9.24 -0.07
C ILE A 147 2.00 9.22 -1.00
N ALA A 148 2.90 10.18 -0.88
CA ALA A 148 4.15 10.21 -1.64
C ALA A 148 4.98 8.94 -1.45
N LYS A 149 5.09 8.42 -0.22
CA LYS A 149 5.77 7.15 0.08
C LYS A 149 5.14 5.97 -0.64
N ALA A 150 3.82 5.93 -0.74
CA ALA A 150 3.12 4.87 -1.45
C ALA A 150 3.34 4.92 -2.97
N LEU A 151 3.59 6.11 -3.53
CA LEU A 151 3.74 6.35 -4.97
C LEU A 151 5.18 6.21 -5.50
N VAL A 152 6.19 6.34 -4.64
CA VAL A 152 7.58 6.55 -5.04
C VAL A 152 8.20 5.42 -5.88
N HIS A 153 7.68 4.21 -5.76
CA HIS A 153 8.10 3.04 -6.55
C HIS A 153 7.19 2.75 -7.75
N LYS A 154 6.25 3.67 -8.07
CA LYS A 154 5.31 3.57 -9.20
C LYS A 154 4.45 2.29 -9.19
N PRO A 155 3.77 1.95 -8.10
CA PRO A 155 2.96 0.75 -8.06
C PRO A 155 1.76 0.87 -8.99
N PRO A 156 1.32 -0.22 -9.65
CA PRO A 156 0.13 -0.21 -10.48
C PRO A 156 -1.19 -0.16 -9.68
N ILE A 157 -1.16 -0.48 -8.38
CA ILE A 157 -2.34 -0.46 -7.50
C ILE A 157 -2.03 0.37 -6.25
N ILE A 158 -2.96 1.25 -5.85
CA ILE A 158 -2.87 2.08 -4.64
C ILE A 158 -4.04 1.75 -3.71
N ILE A 159 -3.75 1.58 -2.41
CA ILE A 159 -4.71 1.28 -1.35
C ILE A 159 -4.56 2.29 -0.21
#